data_624a9dd2640234724e8280de108dbf3a
#
_entry.id   624a9dd2640234724e8280de108dbf3a
#
_cell.length_a   1.000
_cell.length_b   1.000
_cell.length_c   1.000
_cell.angle_alpha   90.00
_cell.angle_beta   90.00
_cell.angle_gamma   90.00
#
_symmetry.space_group_name_H-M   'P 1'
#
loop_
_entity.id
_entity.type
_entity.pdbx_description
1 polymer ?
#
loop_
_entity_poly.entity_id
_entity_poly.type
_entity_poly.pdbx_seq_one_letter_code
_entity_poly.pdbx_strand_id
1 'polypeptide(L)'
;MNVADKIDAELDDLHAHGTAPGMAAVALELARAIDGSDAPTAKAVAARELRSIMSDLRKLAPVGEEGDAVDDIAQQRAKRRAAAREQASSG
;
A
#
# COMPACT_ATOMS: atom_id res chain seq x y z
N MET A 1 -14.95 -10.35 -10.74
CA MET A 1 -13.74 -10.27 -9.91
C MET A 1 -14.14 -9.68 -8.56
N ASN A 2 -13.75 -10.34 -7.49
CA ASN A 2 -14.14 -9.96 -6.15
C ASN A 2 -13.06 -9.11 -5.45
N VAL A 3 -13.34 -8.66 -4.23
CA VAL A 3 -12.41 -7.81 -3.48
C VAL A 3 -11.15 -8.59 -3.14
N ALA A 4 -11.27 -9.84 -2.72
CA ALA A 4 -10.12 -10.66 -2.32
C ALA A 4 -9.11 -10.82 -3.46
N ASP A 5 -9.57 -11.04 -4.69
CA ASP A 5 -8.67 -11.18 -5.84
C ASP A 5 -7.93 -9.87 -6.13
N LYS A 6 -8.61 -8.75 -6.05
CA LYS A 6 -7.99 -7.45 -6.27
C LYS A 6 -7.00 -7.09 -5.17
N ILE A 7 -7.32 -7.41 -3.93
CA ILE A 7 -6.42 -7.17 -2.81
C ILE A 7 -5.19 -8.06 -2.91
N ASP A 8 -5.35 -9.34 -3.29
CA ASP A 8 -4.23 -10.23 -3.47
C ASP A 8 -3.26 -9.69 -4.53
N ALA A 9 -3.79 -9.22 -5.66
CA ALA A 9 -2.97 -8.63 -6.71
C ALA A 9 -2.24 -7.38 -6.21
N GLU A 10 -2.90 -6.53 -5.44
CA GLU A 10 -2.28 -5.33 -4.87
C GLU A 10 -1.19 -5.70 -3.86
N LEU A 11 -1.42 -6.73 -3.05
CA LEU A 11 -0.41 -7.22 -2.11
C LEU A 11 0.83 -7.74 -2.83
N ASP A 12 0.64 -8.42 -3.97
CA ASP A 12 1.77 -8.84 -4.80
C ASP A 12 2.55 -7.65 -5.33
N ASP A 13 1.86 -6.64 -5.84
CA ASP A 13 2.50 -5.42 -6.35
C ASP A 13 3.29 -4.69 -5.27
N LEU A 14 2.82 -4.74 -4.03
CA LEU A 14 3.48 -4.10 -2.89
C LEU A 14 4.56 -5.00 -2.27
N HIS A 15 4.72 -6.22 -2.74
CA HIS A 15 5.60 -7.24 -2.15
C HIS A 15 5.27 -7.52 -0.68
N ALA A 16 4.00 -7.35 -0.31
CA ALA A 16 3.56 -7.43 1.08
C ALA A 16 3.66 -8.83 1.66
N HIS A 17 3.52 -9.86 0.83
CA HIS A 17 3.64 -11.25 1.28
C HIS A 17 5.04 -11.56 1.81
N GLY A 18 6.07 -10.90 1.30
CA GLY A 18 7.43 -11.04 1.80
C GLY A 18 7.80 -10.05 2.89
N THR A 19 7.33 -8.82 2.77
CA THR A 19 7.71 -7.72 3.67
C THR A 19 6.92 -7.74 4.98
N ALA A 20 5.62 -8.01 4.89
CA ALA A 20 4.72 -7.98 6.05
C ALA A 20 3.67 -9.09 5.90
N PRO A 21 4.09 -10.36 6.02
CA PRO A 21 3.18 -11.49 5.74
C PRO A 21 1.97 -11.55 6.68
N GLY A 22 2.13 -11.16 7.93
CA GLY A 22 1.01 -11.14 8.88
C GLY A 22 -0.04 -10.12 8.49
N MET A 23 0.38 -8.91 8.14
CA MET A 23 -0.54 -7.86 7.70
C MET A 23 -1.20 -8.23 6.38
N ALA A 24 -0.44 -8.84 5.47
CA ALA A 24 -1.00 -9.32 4.20
C ALA A 24 -2.07 -10.37 4.41
N ALA A 25 -1.86 -11.30 5.32
CA ALA A 25 -2.84 -12.33 5.66
C ALA A 25 -4.12 -11.71 6.24
N VAL A 26 -4.00 -10.74 7.14
CA VAL A 26 -5.16 -10.03 7.69
C VAL A 26 -5.91 -9.28 6.61
N ALA A 27 -5.21 -8.61 5.71
CA ALA A 27 -5.83 -7.90 4.59
C ALA A 27 -6.67 -8.84 3.72
N LEU A 28 -6.15 -10.02 3.41
CA LEU A 28 -6.88 -11.02 2.63
C LEU A 28 -8.10 -11.55 3.36
N GLU A 29 -8.00 -11.79 4.66
CA GLU A 29 -9.15 -12.22 5.46
C GLU A 29 -10.24 -11.15 5.50
N LEU A 30 -9.87 -9.89 5.65
CA LEU A 30 -10.83 -8.78 5.60
C LEU A 30 -11.50 -8.70 4.23
N ALA A 31 -10.73 -8.86 3.16
CA ALA A 31 -11.27 -8.85 1.80
C ALA A 31 -12.27 -10.00 1.59
N ARG A 32 -11.95 -11.19 2.08
CA ARG A 32 -12.84 -12.34 2.00
C ARG A 32 -14.11 -12.12 2.82
N ALA A 33 -13.99 -11.49 3.97
CA ALA A 33 -15.15 -11.15 4.80
C ALA A 33 -16.09 -10.18 4.05
N ILE A 34 -15.53 -9.21 3.34
CA ILE A 34 -16.33 -8.31 2.50
C ILE A 34 -17.08 -9.09 1.43
N ASP A 35 -16.37 -9.97 0.71
CA ASP A 35 -16.97 -10.77 -0.35
C ASP A 35 -18.06 -11.72 0.15
N GLY A 36 -17.87 -12.28 1.35
CA GLY A 36 -18.76 -13.29 1.90
C GLY A 36 -19.90 -12.75 2.75
N SER A 37 -19.95 -11.46 3.05
CA SER A 37 -20.97 -10.89 3.92
C SER A 37 -22.10 -10.25 3.12
N ASP A 38 -23.34 -10.50 3.55
CA ASP A 38 -24.52 -9.81 3.03
C ASP A 38 -24.95 -8.64 3.92
N ALA A 39 -24.31 -8.46 5.07
CA ALA A 39 -24.67 -7.42 6.03
C ALA A 39 -23.92 -6.12 5.72
N PRO A 40 -24.63 -5.03 5.38
CA PRO A 40 -23.94 -3.77 5.00
C PRO A 40 -23.07 -3.20 6.10
N THR A 41 -23.48 -3.30 7.35
CA THR A 41 -22.69 -2.79 8.48
C THR A 41 -21.38 -3.57 8.64
N ALA A 42 -21.43 -4.90 8.56
CA ALA A 42 -20.24 -5.73 8.64
C ALA A 42 -19.28 -5.45 7.49
N LYS A 43 -19.80 -5.28 6.28
CA LYS A 43 -18.99 -4.91 5.12
C LYS A 43 -18.31 -3.56 5.32
N ALA A 44 -19.03 -2.58 5.86
CA ALA A 44 -18.48 -1.24 6.09
C ALA A 44 -17.34 -1.27 7.12
N VAL A 45 -17.49 -2.04 8.19
CA VAL A 45 -16.44 -2.20 9.21
C VAL A 45 -15.22 -2.88 8.59
N ALA A 46 -15.40 -3.99 7.90
CA ALA A 46 -14.31 -4.71 7.26
C ALA A 46 -13.59 -3.84 6.21
N ALA A 47 -14.34 -3.07 5.43
CA ALA A 47 -13.77 -2.18 4.43
C ALA A 47 -12.94 -1.06 5.06
N ARG A 48 -13.38 -0.53 6.19
CA ARG A 48 -12.62 0.48 6.93
C ARG A 48 -11.30 -0.07 7.45
N GLU A 49 -11.36 -1.25 8.07
CA GLU A 49 -10.15 -1.91 8.57
C GLU A 49 -9.21 -2.29 7.43
N LEU A 50 -9.75 -2.77 6.32
CA LEU A 50 -8.96 -3.11 5.15
C LEU A 50 -8.24 -1.88 4.58
N ARG A 51 -8.93 -0.75 4.47
CA ARG A 51 -8.29 0.48 3.99
C ARG A 51 -7.16 0.93 4.91
N SER A 52 -7.36 0.80 6.22
CA SER A 52 -6.33 1.15 7.19
C SER A 52 -5.09 0.29 7.03
N ILE A 53 -5.26 -1.03 6.96
CA ILE A 53 -4.11 -1.94 6.83
C ILE A 53 -3.43 -1.79 5.48
N MET A 54 -4.18 -1.56 4.40
CA MET A 54 -3.59 -1.34 3.07
C MET A 54 -2.79 -0.04 3.05
N SER A 55 -3.24 1.00 3.72
CA SER A 55 -2.49 2.25 3.84
C SER A 55 -1.15 2.01 4.54
N ASP A 56 -1.15 1.23 5.62
CA ASP A 56 0.08 0.88 6.33
C ASP A 56 1.02 0.04 5.45
N LEU A 57 0.48 -0.91 4.71
CA LEU A 57 1.27 -1.75 3.82
C LEU A 57 1.93 -0.95 2.69
N ARG A 58 1.24 0.06 2.17
CA ARG A 58 1.83 0.94 1.16
C ARG A 58 3.01 1.72 1.71
N LYS A 59 2.95 2.14 2.96
CA LYS A 59 4.06 2.82 3.63
C LYS A 59 5.25 1.91 3.86
N LEU A 60 5.02 0.62 4.04
CA LEU A 60 6.07 -0.37 4.25
C LEU A 60 6.63 -0.95 2.96
N ALA A 61 6.01 -0.67 1.83
CA ALA A 61 6.41 -1.26 0.54
C ALA A 61 7.83 -0.86 0.18
N PRO A 62 8.62 -1.79 -0.39
CA PRO A 62 9.97 -1.46 -0.84
C PRO A 62 9.94 -0.37 -1.90
N VAL A 63 10.91 0.53 -1.83
CA VAL A 63 10.99 1.66 -2.76
C VAL A 63 11.91 1.28 -3.91
N GLY A 64 11.43 1.47 -5.13
CA GLY A 64 12.34 1.79 -6.19
C GLY A 64 12.86 0.71 -7.08
N GLU A 65 12.46 -0.52 -6.97
CA GLU A 65 13.05 -1.54 -7.84
C GLU A 65 12.37 -1.65 -9.20
N GLU A 66 11.13 -1.21 -9.32
CA GLU A 66 10.33 -1.52 -10.49
C GLU A 66 9.93 -0.32 -11.32
N GLY A 67 10.39 0.87 -10.95
CA GLY A 67 10.17 2.07 -11.75
C GLY A 67 8.72 2.42 -12.00
N ASP A 68 7.84 2.14 -11.04
CA ASP A 68 6.45 2.50 -11.19
C ASP A 68 6.24 3.99 -10.85
N ALA A 69 5.01 4.47 -11.02
CA ALA A 69 4.68 5.89 -10.82
C ALA A 69 4.96 6.35 -9.39
N VAL A 70 4.83 5.47 -8.40
CA VAL A 70 5.10 5.80 -7.00
C VAL A 70 6.59 6.03 -6.79
N ASP A 71 7.43 5.21 -7.40
CA ASP A 71 8.88 5.37 -7.36
C ASP A 71 9.32 6.67 -7.98
N ASP A 72 8.77 7.03 -9.13
CA ASP A 72 9.10 8.27 -9.80
C ASP A 72 8.81 9.48 -8.92
N ILE A 73 7.69 9.46 -8.22
CA ILE A 73 7.33 10.54 -7.30
C ILE A 73 8.32 10.62 -6.13
N ALA A 74 8.70 9.48 -5.57
CA ALA A 74 9.66 9.43 -4.46
C ALA A 74 11.03 9.94 -4.91
N GLN A 75 11.48 9.54 -6.09
CA GLN A 75 12.74 10.00 -6.66
C GLN A 75 12.73 11.51 -6.93
N GLN A 76 11.65 12.02 -7.47
CA GLN A 76 11.50 13.46 -7.72
C GLN A 76 11.56 14.26 -6.43
N ARG A 77 10.91 13.77 -5.38
CA ARG A 77 10.97 14.43 -4.06
C ARG A 77 12.39 14.42 -3.50
N ALA A 78 13.10 13.31 -3.63
CA ALA A 78 14.48 13.20 -3.18
C ALA A 78 15.38 14.17 -3.94
N LYS A 79 15.22 14.29 -5.25
CA LYS A 79 16.00 15.21 -6.08
C LYS A 79 15.73 16.66 -5.68
N ARG A 80 14.47 17.02 -5.43
CA ARG A 80 14.11 18.37 -5.01
C ARG A 80 14.73 18.71 -3.68
N ARG A 81 14.73 17.78 -2.74
CA ARG A 81 15.35 18.00 -1.42
C ARG A 81 16.85 18.17 -1.54
N ALA A 82 17.50 17.38 -2.37
CA ALA A 82 18.93 17.50 -2.61
C ALA A 82 19.27 18.84 -3.26
N ALA A 83 18.51 19.26 -4.28
CA ALA A 83 18.72 20.54 -4.92
C ALA A 83 18.52 21.72 -3.95
N ALA A 84 17.50 21.65 -3.10
CA ALA A 84 17.25 22.67 -2.08
C ALA A 84 18.40 22.76 -1.08
N ARG A 85 18.96 21.61 -0.68
CA ARG A 85 20.11 21.59 0.22
C ARG A 85 21.36 22.20 -0.42
N GLU A 86 21.61 21.89 -1.67
CA GLU A 86 22.75 22.45 -2.42
C GLU A 86 22.62 23.96 -2.54
N GLN A 87 21.44 24.47 -2.86
CA GLN A 87 21.20 25.91 -2.93
C GLN A 87 21.39 26.57 -1.58
N ALA A 88 20.90 25.94 -0.51
CA ALA A 88 21.08 26.47 0.85
C ALA A 88 22.55 26.46 1.26
N SER A 89 23.34 25.46 0.82
CA SER A 89 24.76 25.36 1.16
C SER A 89 25.61 26.33 0.37
N SER A 90 25.24 26.65 -0.85
CA SER A 90 26.04 27.52 -1.71
C SER A 90 25.66 28.98 -1.60
N GLY A 91 24.58 29.25 -0.93
CA GLY A 91 24.11 30.60 -0.66
C GLY A 91 24.72 31.13 0.60
#